data_d25f162df4bcd60e9d49bd411fa821d6
#
_entry.id   d25f162df4bcd60e9d49bd411fa821d6
#
_cell.length_a   1.000
_cell.length_b   1.000
_cell.length_c   1.000
_cell.angle_alpha   90.00
_cell.angle_beta   90.00
_cell.angle_gamma   90.00
#
_symmetry.space_group_name_H-M   'P 1'
#
loop_
_entity.id
_entity.type
_entity.pdbx_description
1 polymer ?
#
loop_
_entity_poly.entity_id
_entity_poly.type
_entity_poly.pdbx_seq_one_letter_code
_entity_poly.pdbx_strand_id
1 'polypeptide(L)'
;MFNMCSFVLDLIKSHGSNEPRNIASKLNIKVFYRNMPVGVSGVLINLEIKKAIIINSRLSRKQQRVALAHELGHVLLHSQYYNLFDELDCDLRKQLDNDADAFAHMLLTKRGNHETKTCN
;
A
#
# COMPACT_ATOMS: atom_id res chain seq x y z
N MET A 1 -12.98 16.63 5.33
CA MET A 1 -12.96 15.25 5.83
C MET A 1 -12.27 14.33 4.83
N PHE A 2 -11.44 13.45 5.30
CA PHE A 2 -10.72 12.53 4.42
C PHE A 2 -11.69 11.57 3.73
N ASN A 3 -11.50 11.39 2.42
CA ASN A 3 -12.31 10.47 1.64
C ASN A 3 -11.37 9.51 0.90
N MET A 4 -11.37 8.25 1.31
CA MET A 4 -10.47 7.24 0.75
C MET A 4 -10.69 7.07 -0.74
N CYS A 5 -11.93 7.06 -1.17
CA CYS A 5 -12.25 6.87 -2.58
C CYS A 5 -11.70 8.00 -3.45
N SER A 6 -11.89 9.23 -3.04
CA SER A 6 -11.33 10.38 -3.76
C SER A 6 -9.81 10.33 -3.77
N PHE A 7 -9.22 9.97 -2.64
CA PHE A 7 -7.77 9.85 -2.53
C PHE A 7 -7.22 8.86 -3.53
N VAL A 8 -7.84 7.67 -3.60
CA VAL A 8 -7.40 6.62 -4.52
C VAL A 8 -7.59 7.04 -5.98
N LEU A 9 -8.72 7.65 -6.30
CA LEU A 9 -8.96 8.11 -7.67
C LEU A 9 -7.96 9.17 -8.10
N ASP A 10 -7.65 10.11 -7.21
CA ASP A 10 -6.66 11.14 -7.51
C ASP A 10 -5.27 10.53 -7.68
N LEU A 11 -4.95 9.53 -6.88
CA LEU A 11 -3.68 8.83 -6.98
C LEU A 11 -3.54 8.13 -8.34
N ILE A 12 -4.58 7.41 -8.75
CA ILE A 12 -4.58 6.73 -10.04
C ILE A 12 -4.44 7.76 -11.17
N LYS A 13 -5.16 8.84 -11.07
CA LYS A 13 -5.15 9.88 -12.09
C LYS A 13 -3.78 10.52 -12.22
N SER A 14 -3.16 10.86 -11.11
CA SER A 14 -1.85 11.52 -11.13
C SER A 14 -0.73 10.59 -11.58
N HIS A 15 -0.87 9.28 -11.37
CA HIS A 15 0.15 8.32 -11.77
C HIS A 15 -0.17 7.61 -13.09
N GLY A 16 -1.39 7.78 -13.58
CA GLY A 16 -1.82 7.12 -14.82
C GLY A 16 -1.95 5.62 -14.72
N SER A 17 -2.04 5.08 -13.51
CA SER A 17 -2.06 3.64 -13.31
C SER A 17 -2.57 3.30 -11.93
N ASN A 18 -3.24 2.16 -11.81
CA ASN A 18 -3.58 1.59 -10.51
C ASN A 18 -2.67 0.42 -10.13
N GLU A 19 -1.60 0.22 -10.89
CA GLU A 19 -0.66 -0.87 -10.60
C GLU A 19 0.28 -0.45 -9.48
N PRO A 20 0.30 -1.18 -8.35
CA PRO A 20 1.13 -0.77 -7.21
C PRO A 20 2.60 -0.61 -7.54
N ARG A 21 3.15 -1.45 -8.41
CA ARG A 21 4.57 -1.35 -8.79
C ARG A 21 4.87 -0.04 -9.51
N ASN A 22 3.95 0.39 -10.36
CA ASN A 22 4.13 1.64 -11.08
C ASN A 22 4.09 2.83 -10.13
N ILE A 23 3.15 2.80 -9.20
CA ILE A 23 3.02 3.87 -8.21
C ILE A 23 4.27 3.91 -7.32
N ALA A 24 4.71 2.75 -6.83
CA ALA A 24 5.91 2.68 -6.00
C ALA A 24 7.12 3.26 -6.74
N SER A 25 7.28 2.89 -8.00
CA SER A 25 8.40 3.38 -8.81
C SER A 25 8.41 4.89 -8.91
N LYS A 26 7.25 5.49 -9.16
CA LYS A 26 7.15 6.95 -9.28
C LYS A 26 7.37 7.67 -7.95
N LEU A 27 7.14 6.99 -6.84
CA LEU A 27 7.39 7.53 -5.51
C LEU A 27 8.80 7.24 -5.01
N ASN A 28 9.65 6.66 -5.86
CA ASN A 28 11.01 6.27 -5.50
C ASN A 28 11.07 5.25 -4.37
N ILE A 29 10.08 4.37 -4.33
CA ILE A 29 10.05 3.28 -3.36
C ILE A 29 10.58 2.04 -4.06
N LYS A 30 11.63 1.46 -3.51
CA LYS A 30 12.22 0.23 -4.04
C LYS A 30 11.39 -0.96 -3.58
N VAL A 31 11.13 -1.89 -4.50
CA VAL A 31 10.36 -3.09 -4.19
C VAL A 31 11.22 -4.30 -4.44
N PHE A 32 11.34 -5.14 -3.43
CA PHE A 32 12.12 -6.37 -3.51
C PHE A 32 11.23 -7.55 -3.22
N TYR A 33 11.53 -8.69 -3.85
CA TYR A 33 10.81 -9.93 -3.61
C TYR A 33 11.79 -10.92 -3.02
N ARG A 34 11.51 -11.38 -1.82
CA ARG A 34 12.40 -12.27 -1.09
C ARG A 34 11.62 -13.37 -0.42
N ASN A 35 12.28 -14.50 -0.25
CA ASN A 35 11.72 -15.64 0.47
C ASN A 35 11.59 -15.25 1.94
N MET A 36 10.39 -15.29 2.48
CA MET A 36 10.11 -14.88 3.85
C MET A 36 9.33 -15.97 4.57
N PRO A 37 9.30 -15.97 5.91
CA PRO A 37 8.56 -16.97 6.65
C PRO A 37 7.07 -16.97 6.30
N VAL A 38 6.46 -18.11 6.49
CA VAL A 38 5.01 -18.26 6.32
C VAL A 38 4.32 -17.29 7.28
N GLY A 39 3.30 -16.61 6.77
CA GLY A 39 2.57 -15.65 7.57
C GLY A 39 3.04 -14.21 7.42
N VAL A 40 4.21 -14.00 6.81
CA VAL A 40 4.72 -12.66 6.54
C VAL A 40 4.45 -12.35 5.08
N SER A 41 3.59 -11.38 4.81
CA SER A 41 3.26 -10.99 3.44
C SER A 41 4.25 -9.98 2.89
N GLY A 42 4.61 -9.00 3.70
CA GLY A 42 5.55 -7.97 3.27
C GLY A 42 6.03 -7.15 4.45
N VAL A 43 7.06 -6.38 4.21
CA VAL A 43 7.65 -5.50 5.22
C VAL A 43 8.00 -4.18 4.55
N LEU A 44 7.68 -3.10 5.21
CA LEU A 44 8.05 -1.77 4.77
C LEU A 44 9.27 -1.31 5.56
N ILE A 45 10.27 -0.82 4.87
CA ILE A 45 11.48 -0.28 5.48
C ILE A 45 11.53 1.21 5.19
N ASN A 46 11.58 2.00 6.24
CA ASN A 46 11.60 3.45 6.12
C ASN A 46 12.92 4.00 6.65
N LEU A 47 13.77 4.48 5.75
CA LEU A 47 15.08 5.05 6.07
C LEU A 47 15.05 6.55 5.76
N GLU A 48 14.17 7.27 6.38
CA GLU A 48 14.02 8.73 6.21
C GLU A 48 13.92 9.18 4.76
N ILE A 49 15.05 9.18 4.03
CA ILE A 49 15.06 9.62 2.63
C ILE A 49 14.81 8.49 1.65
N LYS A 50 14.86 7.25 2.10
CA LYS A 50 14.65 6.09 1.22
C LYS A 50 13.64 5.17 1.84
N LYS A 51 12.73 4.68 1.02
CA LYS A 51 11.76 3.68 1.45
C LYS A 51 11.89 2.45 0.58
N ALA A 52 11.73 1.31 1.18
CA ALA A 52 11.75 0.04 0.47
C ALA A 52 10.63 -0.85 0.99
N ILE A 53 10.09 -1.66 0.11
CA ILE A 53 9.08 -2.65 0.47
C ILE A 53 9.62 -4.00 0.05
N ILE A 54 9.59 -4.96 0.96
CA ILE A 54 9.99 -6.34 0.65
C ILE A 54 8.74 -7.19 0.69
N ILE A 55 8.47 -7.88 -0.40
CA ILE A 55 7.29 -8.72 -0.53
C ILE A 55 7.72 -10.18 -0.52
N ASN A 56 6.94 -11.01 0.16
CA ASN A 56 7.23 -12.43 0.26
C ASN A 56 7.05 -13.10 -1.11
N SER A 57 8.13 -13.59 -1.66
CA SER A 57 8.12 -14.22 -2.97
C SER A 57 7.38 -15.57 -2.99
N ARG A 58 7.07 -16.13 -1.82
CA ARG A 58 6.29 -17.36 -1.73
C ARG A 58 4.82 -17.18 -2.06
N LEU A 59 4.35 -15.94 -2.00
CA LEU A 59 2.95 -15.65 -2.32
C LEU A 59 2.70 -15.78 -3.81
N SER A 60 1.45 -16.06 -4.18
CA SER A 60 1.06 -15.99 -5.58
C SER A 60 1.22 -14.57 -6.09
N ARG A 61 1.25 -14.40 -7.41
CA ARG A 61 1.37 -13.06 -7.99
C ARG A 61 0.25 -12.15 -7.53
N LYS A 62 -0.95 -12.68 -7.46
CA LYS A 62 -2.11 -11.91 -7.00
C LYS A 62 -1.93 -11.47 -5.55
N GLN A 63 -1.48 -12.38 -4.69
CA GLN A 63 -1.24 -12.07 -3.29
C GLN A 63 -0.09 -11.08 -3.11
N GLN A 64 0.95 -11.20 -3.93
CA GLN A 64 2.06 -10.25 -3.92
C GLN A 64 1.57 -8.84 -4.27
N ARG A 65 0.68 -8.75 -5.24
CA ARG A 65 0.13 -7.47 -5.66
C ARG A 65 -0.72 -6.84 -4.54
N VAL A 66 -1.52 -7.64 -3.87
CA VAL A 66 -2.30 -7.18 -2.73
C VAL A 66 -1.40 -6.72 -1.59
N ALA A 67 -0.36 -7.51 -1.29
CA ALA A 67 0.58 -7.16 -0.22
C ALA A 67 1.30 -5.85 -0.52
N LEU A 68 1.72 -5.65 -1.76
CA LEU A 68 2.38 -4.42 -2.15
C LEU A 68 1.43 -3.22 -2.02
N ALA A 69 0.18 -3.37 -2.45
CA ALA A 69 -0.80 -2.32 -2.32
C ALA A 69 -1.05 -1.97 -0.85
N HIS A 70 -1.08 -2.98 0.02
CA HIS A 70 -1.25 -2.77 1.46
C HIS A 70 -0.08 -1.93 2.02
N GLU A 71 1.16 -2.31 1.68
CA GLU A 71 2.33 -1.57 2.17
C GLU A 71 2.35 -0.15 1.62
N LEU A 72 1.93 0.04 0.37
CA LEU A 72 1.80 1.39 -0.18
C LEU A 72 0.78 2.20 0.61
N GLY A 73 -0.29 1.56 1.04
CA GLY A 73 -1.29 2.22 1.88
C GLY A 73 -0.66 2.78 3.15
N HIS A 74 0.20 2.00 3.79
CA HIS A 74 0.90 2.49 4.98
C HIS A 74 1.82 3.67 4.65
N VAL A 75 2.54 3.60 3.55
CA VAL A 75 3.41 4.71 3.14
C VAL A 75 2.62 5.99 2.94
N LEU A 76 1.50 5.89 2.24
CA LEU A 76 0.76 7.08 1.83
C LEU A 76 -0.14 7.63 2.91
N LEU A 77 -0.65 6.78 3.78
CA LEU A 77 -1.62 7.18 4.80
C LEU A 77 -1.04 7.30 6.20
N HIS A 78 0.00 6.53 6.51
CA HIS A 78 0.45 6.35 7.88
C HIS A 78 1.94 6.56 8.07
N SER A 79 2.59 7.32 7.21
CA SER A 79 4.04 7.46 7.28
C SER A 79 4.53 8.04 8.61
N GLN A 80 3.71 8.87 9.26
CA GLN A 80 4.10 9.45 10.53
C GLN A 80 4.16 8.42 11.67
N TYR A 81 3.50 7.28 11.52
CA TYR A 81 3.52 6.22 12.53
C TYR A 81 4.55 5.14 12.29
N TYR A 82 5.26 5.25 11.21
CA TYR A 82 6.05 4.17 10.67
C TYR A 82 7.09 3.60 11.65
N ASN A 83 7.91 4.47 12.19
CA ASN A 83 8.98 4.04 13.08
C ASN A 83 8.47 3.65 14.46
N LEU A 84 7.20 3.90 14.74
CA LEU A 84 6.60 3.65 16.04
C LEU A 84 5.58 2.53 16.00
N PHE A 85 5.46 1.83 14.86
CA PHE A 85 4.37 0.89 14.67
C PHE A 85 4.31 -0.18 15.75
N ASP A 86 5.46 -0.72 16.15
CA ASP A 86 5.52 -1.74 17.19
C ASP A 86 5.20 -1.18 18.59
N GLU A 87 5.28 0.12 18.75
CA GLU A 87 5.02 0.78 20.02
C GLU A 87 3.57 1.27 20.13
N LEU A 88 2.80 1.20 19.05
CA LEU A 88 1.41 1.59 19.06
C LEU A 88 0.58 0.53 19.80
N ASP A 89 -0.51 0.96 20.41
CA ASP A 89 -1.39 -0.02 21.02
C ASP A 89 -2.06 -0.87 19.93
N CYS A 90 -2.59 -2.00 20.39
CA CYS A 90 -3.15 -3.00 19.51
C CYS A 90 -4.31 -2.46 18.67
N ASP A 91 -5.17 -1.65 19.29
CA ASP A 91 -6.35 -1.13 18.60
C ASP A 91 -5.95 -0.15 17.49
N LEU A 92 -4.99 0.72 17.77
CA LEU A 92 -4.53 1.68 16.75
C LEU A 92 -3.85 0.97 15.60
N ARG A 93 -2.99 -0.02 15.89
CA ARG A 93 -2.34 -0.78 14.82
C ARG A 93 -3.37 -1.46 13.92
N LYS A 94 -4.39 -2.03 14.55
CA LYS A 94 -5.46 -2.70 13.82
C LYS A 94 -6.19 -1.73 12.90
N GLN A 95 -6.45 -0.53 13.41
CA GLN A 95 -7.11 0.50 12.62
C GLN A 95 -6.27 0.92 11.43
N LEU A 96 -4.96 1.12 11.63
CA LEU A 96 -4.07 1.47 10.54
C LEU A 96 -3.99 0.37 9.49
N ASP A 97 -3.96 -0.90 9.93
CA ASP A 97 -3.97 -2.01 9.01
C ASP A 97 -5.29 -2.08 8.23
N ASN A 98 -6.40 -1.82 8.90
CA ASN A 98 -7.70 -1.80 8.22
C ASN A 98 -7.76 -0.71 7.16
N ASP A 99 -7.19 0.46 7.45
CA ASP A 99 -7.12 1.55 6.48
C ASP A 99 -6.27 1.14 5.28
N ALA A 100 -5.14 0.49 5.52
CA ALA A 100 -4.26 0.04 4.45
C ALA A 100 -4.95 -1.03 3.60
N ASP A 101 -5.71 -1.92 4.23
CA ASP A 101 -6.49 -2.93 3.52
C ASP A 101 -7.56 -2.28 2.64
N ALA A 102 -8.25 -1.29 3.17
CA ALA A 102 -9.27 -0.57 2.41
C ALA A 102 -8.65 0.15 1.22
N PHE A 103 -7.51 0.78 1.43
CA PHE A 103 -6.76 1.42 0.35
C PHE A 103 -6.41 0.41 -0.74
N ALA A 104 -5.83 -0.72 -0.34
CA ALA A 104 -5.42 -1.76 -1.29
C ALA A 104 -6.61 -2.27 -2.10
N HIS A 105 -7.71 -2.55 -1.41
CA HIS A 105 -8.91 -3.03 -2.08
C HIS A 105 -9.41 -2.03 -3.11
N MET A 106 -9.52 -0.77 -2.74
CA MET A 106 -9.98 0.26 -3.66
C MET A 106 -9.04 0.45 -4.83
N LEU A 107 -7.74 0.48 -4.56
CA LEU A 107 -6.76 0.66 -5.63
C LEU A 107 -6.85 -0.45 -6.65
N LEU A 108 -6.90 -1.70 -6.19
CA LEU A 108 -6.84 -2.85 -7.06
C LEU A 108 -8.15 -3.14 -7.78
N THR A 109 -9.26 -2.61 -7.30
CA THR A 109 -10.55 -2.81 -7.95
C THR A 109 -10.89 -1.73 -8.97
N LYS A 110 -10.11 -0.65 -9.05
CA LYS A 110 -10.31 0.38 -10.06
C LYS A 110 -9.67 -0.06 -11.36
N ARG A 111 -10.19 0.46 -12.48
CA ARG A 111 -9.69 0.11 -13.81
C ARG A 111 -8.78 1.18 -14.37
N GLY A 112 -7.78 1.56 -13.59
CA GLY A 112 -6.87 2.57 -14.05
C GLY A 112 -7.60 3.84 -14.46
N ASN A 113 -7.36 4.32 -15.67
CA ASN A 113 -7.96 5.56 -16.13
C ASN A 113 -9.32 5.36 -16.82
N HIS A 114 -9.82 4.14 -16.87
CA HIS A 114 -11.11 3.88 -17.49
C HIS A 114 -12.26 4.09 -16.53
N GLU A 115 -11.99 4.00 -15.27
CA GLU A 115 -13.05 4.03 -14.28
C GLU A 115 -13.41 5.45 -13.91
N THR A 116 -14.66 5.80 -14.15
CA THR A 116 -15.14 7.14 -13.85
C THR A 116 -16.31 7.13 -12.88
N LYS A 117 -16.66 5.98 -12.36
CA LYS A 117 -17.78 5.89 -11.45
C LYS A 117 -17.48 6.62 -10.16
N THR A 118 -18.49 7.24 -9.60
CA THR A 118 -18.38 7.91 -8.33
C THR A 118 -18.22 6.89 -7.22
N CYS A 119 -17.60 7.31 -6.16
CA CYS A 119 -17.44 6.49 -4.96
C CYS A 119 -18.51 6.86 -3.95
N ASN A 120 -19.17 5.87 -3.45
CA ASN A 120 -20.20 6.09 -2.43
C ASN A 120 -19.76 5.56 -1.09
#